data_e41e5f532fb2b9077f2404f02b8f34fb
#
_entry.id   e41e5f532fb2b9077f2404f02b8f34fb
#
_cell.length_a   1.000
_cell.length_b   1.000
_cell.length_c   1.000
_cell.angle_alpha   90.00
_cell.angle_beta   90.00
_cell.angle_gamma   90.00
#
_symmetry.space_group_name_H-M   'P 1'
#
loop_
_entity.id
_entity.type
_entity.pdbx_description
1 polymer ?
#
loop_
_entity_poly.entity_id
_entity_poly.type
_entity_poly.pdbx_seq_one_letter_code
_entity_poly.pdbx_strand_id
1 'polypeptide(L)'
;RTGEAAGISGIIMSKDSADIYNPKVIRSTMGSIFRVPFAIVDDLAAAVDTLKDNGITTYAAHLKGELYNSGSLTKDCALLIGNEARGLSEEISAKADKLIKIPMHGKVESLNAAIATAILMYEAAR
;
A
#
# COMPACT_ATOMS: atom_id res chain seq x y z
N ARG A 1 3.24 10.91 5.25
CA ARG A 1 3.52 11.23 6.65
C ARG A 1 3.49 9.97 7.53
N THR A 2 2.41 9.22 7.48
CA THR A 2 2.29 7.97 8.25
C THR A 2 3.32 6.95 7.81
N GLY A 3 3.58 6.85 6.51
CA GLY A 3 4.60 5.94 5.99
C GLY A 3 5.99 6.22 6.53
N GLU A 4 6.37 7.49 6.57
CA GLU A 4 7.64 7.89 7.19
C GLU A 4 7.66 7.48 8.67
N ALA A 5 6.58 7.75 9.40
CA ALA A 5 6.48 7.39 10.81
C ALA A 5 6.59 5.87 11.03
N ALA A 6 6.04 5.07 10.13
CA ALA A 6 6.10 3.61 10.20
C ALA A 6 7.44 3.04 9.68
N GLY A 7 8.30 3.88 9.09
CA GLY A 7 9.62 3.48 8.62
C GLY A 7 9.64 2.81 7.26
N ILE A 8 8.73 3.18 6.35
CA ILE A 8 8.74 2.61 4.99
C ILE A 8 10.00 3.04 4.24
N SER A 9 10.45 2.20 3.32
CA SER A 9 11.65 2.46 2.50
C SER A 9 11.34 3.32 1.28
N GLY A 10 10.11 3.29 0.79
CA GLY A 10 9.74 4.07 -0.38
C GLY A 10 8.30 3.82 -0.81
N ILE A 11 7.86 4.61 -1.78
CA ILE A 11 6.50 4.53 -2.34
C ILE A 11 6.60 4.45 -3.85
N ILE A 12 5.85 3.53 -4.46
CA ILE A 12 5.70 3.42 -5.90
C ILE A 12 4.25 3.77 -6.23
N MET A 13 4.06 4.72 -7.13
CA MET A 13 2.74 5.19 -7.53
C MET A 13 2.53 5.01 -9.02
N SER A 14 1.33 4.60 -9.41
CA SER A 14 0.93 4.67 -10.81
C SER A 14 0.73 6.14 -11.20
N LYS A 15 0.89 6.44 -12.49
CA LYS A 15 0.77 7.83 -13.00
C LYS A 15 -0.63 8.42 -12.87
N ASP A 16 -1.65 7.60 -12.65
CA ASP A 16 -3.03 8.03 -12.42
C ASP A 16 -3.38 8.20 -10.93
N SER A 17 -2.39 8.09 -10.04
CA SER A 17 -2.53 8.44 -8.64
C SER A 17 -2.70 9.95 -8.47
N ALA A 18 -3.08 10.39 -7.26
CA ALA A 18 -3.21 11.80 -6.95
C ALA A 18 -1.93 12.59 -7.29
N ASP A 19 -2.09 13.82 -7.77
CA ASP A 19 -0.96 14.68 -8.09
C ASP A 19 -0.17 15.05 -6.84
N ILE A 20 1.02 14.50 -6.69
CA ILE A 20 1.90 14.76 -5.55
C ILE A 20 2.46 16.18 -5.51
N TYR A 21 2.36 16.92 -6.61
CA TYR A 21 2.81 18.31 -6.66
C TYR A 21 1.70 19.30 -6.32
N ASN A 22 0.47 18.82 -6.10
CA ASN A 22 -0.63 19.66 -5.64
C ASN A 22 -0.28 20.20 -4.25
N PRO A 23 -0.40 21.52 -4.01
CA PRO A 23 -0.04 22.11 -2.71
C PRO A 23 -0.76 21.51 -1.51
N LYS A 24 -2.00 21.06 -1.67
CA LYS A 24 -2.74 20.39 -0.58
C LYS A 24 -2.12 19.05 -0.23
N VAL A 25 -1.68 18.28 -1.25
CA VAL A 25 -1.01 17.00 -1.05
C VAL A 25 0.32 17.24 -0.34
N ILE A 26 1.12 18.17 -0.83
CA ILE A 26 2.42 18.50 -0.23
C ILE A 26 2.25 18.90 1.24
N ARG A 27 1.30 19.78 1.55
CA ARG A 27 1.06 20.20 2.94
C ARG A 27 0.62 19.05 3.84
N SER A 28 -0.17 18.11 3.31
CA SER A 28 -0.64 16.97 4.10
C SER A 28 0.49 16.05 4.56
N THR A 29 1.64 16.07 3.88
CA THR A 29 2.78 15.22 4.22
C THR A 29 3.61 15.76 5.38
N MET A 30 3.45 17.01 5.77
CA MET A 30 4.24 17.64 6.85
C MET A 30 5.75 17.47 6.63
N GLY A 31 6.18 17.58 5.37
CA GLY A 31 7.58 17.47 4.98
C GLY A 31 8.06 16.07 4.62
N SER A 32 7.28 15.03 4.86
CA SER A 32 7.69 13.65 4.54
C SER A 32 7.98 13.44 3.06
N ILE A 33 7.31 14.20 2.18
CA ILE A 33 7.54 14.13 0.74
C ILE A 33 8.99 14.40 0.35
N PHE A 34 9.72 15.14 1.16
CA PHE A 34 11.12 15.45 0.92
C PHE A 34 12.09 14.41 1.51
N ARG A 35 11.59 13.48 2.31
CA ARG A 35 12.41 12.49 3.02
C ARG A 35 12.16 11.05 2.57
N VAL A 36 10.94 10.72 2.19
CA VAL A 36 10.58 9.37 1.74
C VAL A 36 10.81 9.26 0.23
N PRO A 37 11.64 8.33 -0.24
CA PRO A 37 11.81 8.12 -1.68
C PRO A 37 10.49 7.68 -2.32
N PHE A 38 10.24 8.18 -3.54
CA PHE A 38 9.08 7.73 -4.30
C PHE A 38 9.41 7.67 -5.79
N ALA A 39 8.65 6.86 -6.51
CA ALA A 39 8.72 6.76 -7.95
C ALA A 39 7.31 6.74 -8.53
N ILE A 40 7.14 7.41 -9.67
CA ILE A 40 5.90 7.35 -10.45
C ILE A 40 6.20 6.49 -11.67
N VAL A 41 5.40 5.43 -11.86
CA VAL A 41 5.63 4.44 -12.91
C VAL A 41 4.47 4.40 -13.89
N ASP A 42 4.78 4.08 -15.15
CA ASP A 42 3.78 3.91 -16.20
C ASP A 42 3.07 2.56 -16.10
N ASP A 43 3.80 1.53 -15.68
CA ASP A 43 3.31 0.15 -15.61
C ASP A 43 3.52 -0.39 -14.20
N LEU A 44 2.46 -0.30 -13.39
CA LEU A 44 2.50 -0.77 -12.00
C LEU A 44 2.68 -2.29 -11.92
N ALA A 45 2.10 -3.04 -12.85
CA ALA A 45 2.25 -4.50 -12.89
C ALA A 45 3.72 -4.90 -13.08
N ALA A 46 4.43 -4.20 -13.97
CA ALA A 46 5.86 -4.44 -14.17
C ALA A 46 6.67 -4.10 -12.91
N ALA A 47 6.29 -3.05 -12.20
CA ALA A 47 6.94 -2.67 -10.94
C ALA A 47 6.74 -3.76 -9.88
N VAL A 48 5.55 -4.35 -9.79
CA VAL A 48 5.28 -5.47 -8.88
C VAL A 48 6.15 -6.66 -9.21
N ASP A 49 6.28 -7.01 -10.49
CA ASP A 49 7.15 -8.10 -10.94
C ASP A 49 8.61 -7.85 -10.53
N THR A 50 9.08 -6.61 -10.69
CA THR A 50 10.44 -6.22 -10.27
C THR A 50 10.65 -6.42 -8.77
N LEU A 51 9.68 -6.04 -7.95
CA LEU A 51 9.75 -6.26 -6.50
C LEU A 51 9.86 -7.74 -6.17
N LYS A 52 9.03 -8.57 -6.80
CA LYS A 52 9.04 -10.02 -6.59
C LYS A 52 10.37 -10.64 -7.04
N ASP A 53 10.90 -10.20 -8.17
CA ASP A 53 12.19 -10.68 -8.68
C ASP A 53 13.35 -10.34 -7.74
N ASN A 54 13.18 -9.34 -6.90
CA ASN A 54 14.16 -8.92 -5.89
C ASN A 54 13.87 -9.51 -4.51
N GLY A 55 12.99 -10.49 -4.43
CA GLY A 55 12.72 -11.19 -3.17
C GLY A 55 11.79 -10.46 -2.20
N ILE A 56 11.10 -9.42 -2.67
CA ILE A 56 10.15 -8.67 -1.85
C ILE A 56 8.79 -9.39 -1.90
N THR A 57 8.29 -9.82 -0.75
CA THR A 57 6.97 -10.42 -0.65
C THR A 57 5.89 -9.36 -0.80
N THR A 58 4.94 -9.58 -1.69
CA THR A 58 3.88 -8.62 -1.98
C THR A 58 2.55 -9.05 -1.37
N TYR A 59 1.86 -8.10 -0.74
CA TYR A 59 0.59 -8.32 -0.06
C TYR A 59 -0.43 -7.34 -0.63
N ALA A 60 -1.55 -7.86 -1.12
CA ALA A 60 -2.64 -7.02 -1.60
C ALA A 60 -3.74 -6.94 -0.55
N ALA A 61 -4.19 -5.73 -0.26
CA ALA A 61 -5.37 -5.52 0.58
C ALA A 61 -6.61 -5.93 -0.20
N HIS A 62 -7.30 -6.95 0.27
CA HIS A 62 -8.42 -7.56 -0.46
C HIS A 62 -9.42 -8.23 0.48
N LEU A 63 -10.71 -8.12 0.15
CA LEU A 63 -11.79 -8.67 0.99
C LEU A 63 -11.69 -10.18 1.22
N LYS A 64 -11.11 -10.91 0.26
CA LYS A 64 -10.95 -12.38 0.33
C LYS A 64 -9.64 -12.82 0.97
N GLY A 65 -8.86 -11.87 1.51
CA GLY A 65 -7.58 -12.18 2.10
C GLY A 65 -7.65 -12.85 3.46
N GLU A 66 -6.52 -13.37 3.92
CA GLU A 66 -6.37 -13.79 5.31
C GLU A 66 -6.29 -12.56 6.23
N LEU A 67 -6.48 -12.75 7.52
CA LEU A 67 -6.40 -11.64 8.46
C LEU A 67 -5.00 -11.02 8.43
N TYR A 68 -4.93 -9.69 8.40
CA TYR A 68 -3.67 -8.93 8.31
C TYR A 68 -2.73 -9.22 9.47
N ASN A 69 -3.27 -9.57 10.63
CA ASN A 69 -2.51 -9.80 11.86
C ASN A 69 -2.31 -11.29 12.17
N SER A 70 -2.37 -12.15 11.16
CA SER A 70 -2.13 -13.59 11.33
C SER A 70 -0.65 -13.96 11.53
N GLY A 71 0.26 -12.98 11.42
CA GLY A 71 1.69 -13.20 11.56
C GLY A 71 2.42 -13.39 10.23
N SER A 72 1.70 -13.40 9.10
CA SER A 72 2.33 -13.58 7.79
C SER A 72 2.96 -12.29 7.25
N LEU A 73 2.50 -11.13 7.70
CA LEU A 73 2.98 -9.83 7.23
C LEU A 73 4.33 -9.52 7.88
N THR A 74 5.36 -9.38 7.07
CA THR A 74 6.74 -9.20 7.53
C THR A 74 7.30 -7.85 7.10
N LYS A 75 8.46 -7.46 7.65
CA LYS A 75 9.11 -6.18 7.35
C LYS A 75 9.58 -6.07 5.90
N ASP A 76 10.07 -7.15 5.31
CA ASP A 76 10.58 -7.14 3.93
C ASP A 76 9.42 -7.40 2.97
N CYS A 77 8.53 -6.42 2.86
CA CYS A 77 7.30 -6.58 2.09
C CYS A 77 6.95 -5.32 1.32
N ALA A 78 6.08 -5.50 0.35
CA ALA A 78 5.40 -4.41 -0.34
C ALA A 78 3.89 -4.56 -0.14
N LEU A 79 3.25 -3.48 0.25
CA LEU A 79 1.80 -3.42 0.42
C LEU A 79 1.19 -2.82 -0.84
N LEU A 80 0.27 -3.53 -1.47
CA LEU A 80 -0.42 -3.09 -2.68
C LEU A 80 -1.77 -2.52 -2.28
N ILE A 81 -1.94 -1.22 -2.48
CA ILE A 81 -3.14 -0.49 -2.05
C ILE A 81 -3.85 0.06 -3.27
N GLY A 82 -5.13 -0.18 -3.36
CA GLY A 82 -5.94 0.26 -4.48
C GLY A 82 -6.60 1.62 -4.28
N ASN A 83 -7.26 2.06 -5.34
CA ASN A 83 -8.12 3.24 -5.33
C ASN A 83 -9.32 3.01 -4.41
N GLU A 84 -9.77 4.07 -3.74
CA GLU A 84 -10.88 4.01 -2.77
C GLU A 84 -12.21 3.57 -3.40
N ALA A 85 -12.44 3.95 -4.66
CA ALA A 85 -13.70 3.64 -5.34
C ALA A 85 -13.68 2.26 -6.02
N ARG A 86 -12.54 1.88 -6.60
CA ARG A 86 -12.41 0.70 -7.46
C ARG A 86 -11.56 -0.42 -6.87
N GLY A 87 -10.81 -0.12 -5.80
CA GLY A 87 -9.85 -1.07 -5.23
C GLY A 87 -8.67 -1.32 -6.18
N LEU A 88 -7.95 -2.41 -5.95
CA LEU A 88 -6.90 -2.87 -6.84
C LEU A 88 -7.50 -3.53 -8.08
N SER A 89 -6.83 -3.38 -9.23
CA SER A 89 -7.20 -4.13 -10.42
C SER A 89 -7.01 -5.64 -10.17
N GLU A 90 -7.75 -6.47 -10.91
CA GLU A 90 -7.59 -7.92 -10.81
C GLU A 90 -6.19 -8.36 -11.23
N GLU A 91 -5.59 -7.69 -12.23
CA GLU A 91 -4.22 -7.97 -12.67
C GLU A 91 -3.22 -7.79 -11.53
N ILE A 92 -3.29 -6.67 -10.82
CA ILE A 92 -2.38 -6.39 -9.70
C ILE A 92 -2.64 -7.35 -8.54
N SER A 93 -3.89 -7.58 -8.17
CA SER A 93 -4.25 -8.51 -7.10
C SER A 93 -3.77 -9.92 -7.39
N ALA A 94 -3.87 -10.37 -8.64
CA ALA A 94 -3.42 -11.70 -9.05
C ALA A 94 -1.90 -11.87 -8.97
N LYS A 95 -1.14 -10.77 -9.08
CA LYS A 95 0.32 -10.79 -8.95
C LYS A 95 0.79 -10.82 -7.50
N ALA A 96 -0.03 -10.43 -6.55
CA ALA A 96 0.34 -10.43 -5.14
C ALA A 96 0.64 -11.85 -4.65
N ASP A 97 1.67 -11.97 -3.82
CA ASP A 97 2.00 -13.26 -3.20
C ASP A 97 0.91 -13.67 -2.22
N LYS A 98 0.32 -12.72 -1.51
CA LYS A 98 -0.75 -12.96 -0.54
C LYS A 98 -1.80 -11.87 -0.57
N LEU A 99 -3.03 -12.25 -0.26
CA LEU A 99 -4.13 -11.32 -0.02
C LEU A 99 -4.34 -11.21 1.48
N ILE A 100 -4.48 -9.98 1.97
CA ILE A 100 -4.71 -9.72 3.40
C ILE A 100 -5.90 -8.78 3.57
N LYS A 101 -6.59 -8.92 4.69
CA LYS A 101 -7.73 -8.07 5.01
C LYS A 101 -7.70 -7.57 6.44
N ILE A 102 -8.28 -6.39 6.64
CA ILE A 102 -8.62 -5.85 7.95
C ILE A 102 -10.08 -6.19 8.18
N PRO A 103 -10.43 -6.92 9.25
CA PRO A 103 -11.83 -7.32 9.47
C PRO A 103 -12.70 -6.11 9.82
N MET A 104 -13.93 -6.10 9.29
CA MET A 104 -14.93 -5.11 9.64
C MET A 104 -15.88 -5.70 10.67
N HIS A 105 -15.92 -5.11 11.86
CA HIS A 105 -16.78 -5.60 12.95
C HIS A 105 -18.16 -4.96 12.95
N GLY A 106 -18.34 -3.90 12.19
CA GLY A 106 -19.61 -3.22 12.01
C GLY A 106 -20.22 -3.48 10.64
N LYS A 107 -21.08 -2.57 10.20
CA LYS A 107 -21.81 -2.71 8.93
C LYS A 107 -21.09 -2.04 7.75
N VAL A 108 -20.00 -1.32 7.97
CA VAL A 108 -19.25 -0.71 6.89
C VAL A 108 -18.51 -1.77 6.09
N GLU A 109 -18.39 -1.55 4.79
CA GLU A 109 -17.75 -2.52 3.89
C GLU A 109 -16.25 -2.33 3.78
N SER A 110 -15.74 -1.11 4.05
CA SER A 110 -14.33 -0.79 3.91
C SER A 110 -13.93 0.37 4.79
N LEU A 111 -12.62 0.53 4.98
CA LEU A 111 -12.02 1.70 5.60
C LEU A 111 -11.51 2.66 4.54
N ASN A 112 -11.33 3.92 4.93
CA ASN A 112 -10.56 4.88 4.13
C ASN A 112 -9.20 4.27 3.78
N ALA A 113 -8.76 4.42 2.53
CA ALA A 113 -7.52 3.78 2.04
C ALA A 113 -6.29 4.19 2.84
N ALA A 114 -6.17 5.46 3.23
CA ALA A 114 -5.03 5.93 4.02
C ALA A 114 -5.05 5.31 5.42
N ILE A 115 -6.22 5.18 6.03
CA ILE A 115 -6.36 4.55 7.35
C ILE A 115 -6.00 3.06 7.27
N ALA A 116 -6.53 2.36 6.28
CA ALA A 116 -6.20 0.94 6.06
C ALA A 116 -4.70 0.74 5.86
N THR A 117 -4.08 1.59 5.04
CA THR A 117 -2.64 1.55 4.78
C THR A 117 -1.84 1.77 6.06
N ALA A 118 -2.26 2.71 6.89
CA ALA A 118 -1.59 2.99 8.17
C ALA A 118 -1.60 1.74 9.08
N ILE A 119 -2.73 1.07 9.20
CA ILE A 119 -2.86 -0.14 9.99
C ILE A 119 -1.92 -1.23 9.49
N LEU A 120 -1.91 -1.45 8.17
CA LEU A 120 -1.07 -2.48 7.55
C LEU A 120 0.42 -2.17 7.69
N MET A 121 0.82 -0.90 7.52
CA MET A 121 2.22 -0.50 7.67
C MET A 121 2.73 -0.75 9.09
N TYR A 122 1.94 -0.42 10.08
CA TYR A 122 2.35 -0.65 11.47
C TYR A 122 2.34 -2.13 11.84
N GLU A 123 1.48 -2.93 11.25
CA GLU A 123 1.55 -4.39 11.45
C GLU A 123 2.83 -4.94 10.81
N ALA A 124 3.17 -4.51 9.61
CA ALA A 124 4.41 -4.92 8.94
C ALA A 124 5.67 -4.51 9.71
N ALA A 125 5.62 -3.37 10.40
CA ALA A 125 6.74 -2.82 11.15
C ALA A 125 6.93 -3.43 12.55
N ARG A 126 6.04 -4.27 12.99
CA ARG A 126 6.08 -4.89 14.33
C ARG A 126 7.33 -5.66 14.68
#